data_f88d6a12e90377f343afcf2e1a3e4c82
#
_entry.id   f88d6a12e90377f343afcf2e1a3e4c82
#
_cell.length_a   1.000
_cell.length_b   1.000
_cell.length_c   1.000
_cell.angle_alpha   90.00
_cell.angle_beta   90.00
_cell.angle_gamma   90.00
#
_symmetry.space_group_name_H-M   'P 1'
#
loop_
_entity.id
_entity.type
_entity.pdbx_description
1 polymer ?
#
loop_
_entity_poly.entity_id
_entity_poly.type
_entity_poly.pdbx_seq_one_letter_code
_entity_poly.pdbx_strand_id
1 'polypeptide(L)'
;MRHKAGLLFFIVLAAAAVIICSGGLGGQQKYISYSVLGGFSKMSQKSFSKVLFHPDLQQKPMIALTFDDGPKAGVTDWLLDELEKRNVKVTFFLIGSQADLPENRETIRRMAEDGHQIGCHTYHHVQMTTLSENQQKQEILQWYQAVSSIIGDFSYAVRPPYGCVNNAVCRSLNVPVILWSVDTEDWTGKSAGEIADYVISEAKDGDIILLHDIFEESVQGAVMALDDLMRRGYTFVTVNDLLADRDIAIQSGKVYRQAAQGGK
;
A
#
# COMPACT_ATOMS: atom_id res chain seq x y z
N MET A 1 26.52 -38.70 13.42
CA MET A 1 26.76 -37.55 12.54
C MET A 1 25.44 -36.86 12.21
N ARG A 2 24.90 -36.09 13.09
CA ARG A 2 23.71 -35.23 12.88
C ARG A 2 23.80 -34.13 13.93
N HIS A 3 24.12 -32.90 13.57
CA HIS A 3 23.89 -31.66 14.32
C HIS A 3 24.82 -30.53 13.82
N LYS A 4 24.84 -30.24 12.49
CA LYS A 4 25.53 -29.04 11.97
C LYS A 4 24.69 -28.18 11.01
N ALA A 5 23.46 -28.56 10.68
CA ALA A 5 22.63 -27.80 9.75
C ALA A 5 21.67 -26.80 10.41
N GLY A 6 21.38 -26.95 11.72
CA GLY A 6 20.41 -26.10 12.42
C GLY A 6 20.93 -24.75 12.94
N LEU A 7 22.26 -24.58 13.01
CA LEU A 7 22.86 -23.38 13.62
C LEU A 7 23.04 -22.23 12.62
N LEU A 8 23.02 -22.51 11.32
CA LEU A 8 23.19 -21.48 10.30
C LEU A 8 21.93 -20.63 10.05
N PHE A 9 20.75 -21.18 10.32
CA PHE A 9 19.47 -20.50 10.06
C PHE A 9 19.11 -19.44 11.12
N PHE A 10 19.64 -19.56 12.35
CA PHE A 10 19.38 -18.59 13.42
C PHE A 10 20.32 -17.37 13.42
N ILE A 11 21.45 -17.44 12.70
CA ILE A 11 22.47 -16.35 12.69
C ILE A 11 22.09 -15.22 11.73
N VAL A 12 21.25 -15.48 10.73
CA VAL A 12 20.86 -14.46 9.71
C VAL A 12 19.82 -13.47 10.23
N LEU A 13 18.99 -13.85 11.21
CA LEU A 13 17.94 -12.97 11.80
C LEU A 13 18.43 -12.04 12.91
N ALA A 14 19.65 -12.18 13.40
CA ALA A 14 20.22 -11.33 14.46
C ALA A 14 21.28 -10.32 13.96
N ALA A 15 21.52 -10.25 12.67
CA ALA A 15 22.58 -9.42 12.07
C ALA A 15 22.08 -8.04 11.58
N ALA A 16 21.23 -7.36 12.35
CA ALA A 16 21.20 -5.90 12.35
C ALA A 16 22.38 -5.38 13.15
N ALA A 17 23.62 -5.64 12.68
CA ALA A 17 24.83 -5.33 13.41
C ALA A 17 25.64 -4.26 12.68
N VAL A 18 26.04 -3.27 13.41
CA VAL A 18 26.91 -2.15 13.05
C VAL A 18 28.06 -2.60 12.16
N ILE A 19 28.07 -2.18 10.90
CA ILE A 19 29.19 -2.36 9.97
C ILE A 19 30.23 -1.30 10.29
N ILE A 20 31.33 -1.72 10.91
CA ILE A 20 32.50 -0.85 11.08
C ILE A 20 33.46 -1.17 9.94
N CYS A 21 33.57 -0.27 8.95
CA CYS A 21 34.57 -0.34 7.90
C CYS A 21 35.91 0.18 8.43
N SER A 22 36.87 -0.69 8.70
CA SER A 22 38.27 -0.28 8.92
C SER A 22 39.04 -0.41 7.61
N GLY A 23 39.35 0.73 6.96
CA GLY A 23 40.21 0.79 5.78
C GLY A 23 41.69 0.68 6.17
N GLY A 24 42.37 -0.34 5.68
CA GLY A 24 43.83 -0.44 5.74
C GLY A 24 44.46 -0.09 4.38
N LEU A 25 45.45 0.78 4.39
CA LEU A 25 46.29 1.10 3.21
C LEU A 25 47.25 -0.06 2.92
N GLY A 26 47.12 -0.65 1.75
CA GLY A 26 48.11 -1.67 1.25
C GLY A 26 47.39 -2.88 0.63
N GLY A 27 47.70 -3.15 -0.61
CA GLY A 27 47.13 -4.12 -1.56
C GLY A 27 46.93 -5.57 -1.13
N GLN A 28 46.14 -5.81 -0.13
CA GLN A 28 45.71 -7.13 0.34
C GLN A 28 44.18 -7.20 0.45
N GLN A 29 43.65 -8.41 0.33
CA GLN A 29 42.21 -8.71 0.35
C GLN A 29 41.44 -7.90 1.41
N LYS A 30 40.44 -7.16 0.97
CA LYS A 30 39.54 -6.44 1.89
C LYS A 30 38.68 -7.43 2.65
N TYR A 31 38.74 -7.37 3.97
CA TYR A 31 37.87 -8.13 4.87
C TYR A 31 36.88 -7.19 5.55
N ILE A 32 35.65 -7.65 5.68
CA ILE A 32 34.64 -6.98 6.49
C ILE A 32 34.53 -7.73 7.81
N SER A 33 34.69 -7.02 8.91
CA SER A 33 34.57 -7.60 10.28
C SER A 33 33.15 -7.33 10.80
N TYR A 34 32.49 -8.35 11.32
CA TYR A 34 31.20 -8.23 12.00
C TYR A 34 31.27 -8.88 13.37
N SER A 35 30.50 -8.34 14.31
CA SER A 35 30.41 -8.86 15.68
C SER A 35 29.06 -9.57 15.84
N VAL A 36 29.12 -10.82 16.27
CA VAL A 36 27.96 -11.57 16.74
C VAL A 36 28.23 -11.95 18.17
N LEU A 37 27.34 -11.60 19.08
CA LEU A 37 27.36 -11.87 20.53
C LEU A 37 28.56 -12.78 21.00
N GLY A 38 29.70 -12.15 21.33
CA GLY A 38 30.84 -12.81 21.97
C GLY A 38 31.96 -13.27 21.08
N GLY A 39 31.98 -13.00 19.75
CA GLY A 39 33.10 -13.38 18.88
C GLY A 39 33.25 -12.51 17.65
N PHE A 40 34.52 -12.32 17.20
CA PHE A 40 34.81 -11.67 15.91
C PHE A 40 35.06 -12.74 14.86
N SER A 41 34.36 -12.64 13.72
CA SER A 41 34.63 -13.49 12.55
C SER A 41 35.03 -12.63 11.34
N LYS A 42 35.96 -13.12 10.55
CA LYS A 42 36.41 -12.46 9.31
C LYS A 42 35.92 -13.27 8.10
N MET A 43 35.20 -12.60 7.18
CA MET A 43 34.85 -13.18 5.90
C MET A 43 35.49 -12.40 4.76
N SER A 44 35.88 -13.10 3.68
CA SER A 44 36.36 -12.41 2.49
C SER A 44 35.23 -11.64 1.83
N GLN A 45 35.55 -10.53 1.16
CA GLN A 45 34.59 -9.71 0.43
C GLN A 45 33.80 -10.52 -0.62
N LYS A 46 34.43 -11.54 -1.22
CA LYS A 46 33.80 -12.43 -2.20
C LYS A 46 32.78 -13.39 -1.54
N SER A 47 33.06 -13.85 -0.31
CA SER A 47 32.11 -14.67 0.45
C SER A 47 30.97 -13.84 1.01
N PHE A 48 31.23 -12.58 1.38
CA PHE A 48 30.22 -11.64 1.88
C PHE A 48 29.24 -11.23 0.77
N SER A 49 29.76 -10.89 -0.43
CA SER A 49 28.89 -10.61 -1.59
C SER A 49 28.05 -11.83 -1.99
N LYS A 50 28.59 -13.07 -1.88
CA LYS A 50 27.81 -14.28 -2.16
C LYS A 50 26.70 -14.54 -1.13
N VAL A 51 26.86 -14.08 0.12
CA VAL A 51 25.83 -14.16 1.17
C VAL A 51 24.78 -13.07 1.00
N LEU A 52 25.16 -11.87 0.54
CA LEU A 52 24.24 -10.76 0.29
C LEU A 52 23.50 -10.86 -1.06
N PHE A 53 24.11 -11.54 -2.05
CA PHE A 53 23.48 -11.83 -3.35
C PHE A 53 22.91 -13.25 -3.37
N HIS A 54 22.06 -13.60 -2.41
CA HIS A 54 21.17 -14.74 -2.56
C HIS A 54 20.06 -14.32 -3.55
N PRO A 55 19.88 -15.04 -4.66
CA PRO A 55 18.78 -14.74 -5.60
C PRO A 55 17.38 -14.84 -4.95
N ASP A 56 17.27 -15.49 -3.78
CA ASP A 56 16.03 -15.60 -2.99
C ASP A 56 15.72 -14.35 -2.12
N LEU A 57 16.59 -13.31 -2.15
CA LEU A 57 16.32 -12.00 -1.52
C LEU A 57 15.78 -10.98 -2.55
N GLN A 58 15.26 -11.43 -3.68
CA GLN A 58 14.44 -10.53 -4.49
C GLN A 58 13.26 -10.07 -3.65
N GLN A 59 13.20 -8.77 -3.42
CA GLN A 59 12.08 -8.12 -2.77
C GLN A 59 10.81 -8.56 -3.50
N LYS A 60 9.87 -9.17 -2.80
CA LYS A 60 8.62 -9.61 -3.41
C LYS A 60 7.92 -8.42 -4.04
N PRO A 61 7.36 -8.55 -5.24
CA PRO A 61 6.62 -7.47 -5.84
C PRO A 61 5.44 -7.09 -4.94
N MET A 62 5.25 -5.78 -4.74
CA MET A 62 4.21 -5.23 -3.87
C MET A 62 3.29 -4.33 -4.68
N ILE A 63 2.00 -4.44 -4.44
CA ILE A 63 0.96 -3.59 -5.05
C ILE A 63 -0.05 -3.16 -4.01
N ALA A 64 -0.70 -2.03 -4.25
CA ALA A 64 -1.83 -1.55 -3.45
C ALA A 64 -3.14 -1.68 -4.23
N LEU A 65 -4.06 -2.54 -3.77
CA LEU A 65 -5.45 -2.48 -4.20
C LEU A 65 -6.13 -1.33 -3.46
N THR A 66 -6.86 -0.52 -4.20
CA THR A 66 -7.58 0.61 -3.65
C THR A 66 -9.02 0.62 -4.15
N PHE A 67 -9.94 0.97 -3.24
CA PHE A 67 -11.38 0.95 -3.51
C PHE A 67 -11.96 2.34 -3.24
N ASP A 68 -12.70 2.87 -4.21
CA ASP A 68 -13.35 4.17 -4.14
C ASP A 68 -14.87 4.03 -3.95
N ASP A 69 -15.52 5.11 -3.55
CA ASP A 69 -16.97 5.34 -3.45
C ASP A 69 -17.68 4.67 -2.27
N GLY A 70 -17.08 3.70 -1.62
CA GLY A 70 -17.69 2.98 -0.49
C GLY A 70 -17.81 3.80 0.80
N PRO A 71 -18.28 3.13 1.86
CA PRO A 71 -18.72 1.73 1.86
C PRO A 71 -20.15 1.55 1.32
N LYS A 72 -20.42 0.35 0.81
CA LYS A 72 -21.79 -0.11 0.51
C LYS A 72 -22.10 -1.35 1.34
N ALA A 73 -23.04 -1.22 2.24
CA ALA A 73 -23.46 -2.33 3.13
C ALA A 73 -23.71 -3.63 2.34
N GLY A 74 -23.20 -4.73 2.85
CA GLY A 74 -23.26 -6.06 2.25
C GLY A 74 -22.15 -6.31 1.21
N VAL A 75 -21.87 -5.39 0.30
CA VAL A 75 -20.81 -5.54 -0.72
C VAL A 75 -19.43 -5.33 -0.10
N THR A 76 -19.23 -4.22 0.57
CA THR A 76 -17.98 -3.91 1.28
C THR A 76 -17.74 -4.89 2.43
N ASP A 77 -18.79 -5.30 3.16
CA ASP A 77 -18.67 -6.28 4.24
C ASP A 77 -18.18 -7.64 3.74
N TRP A 78 -18.71 -8.09 2.60
CA TRP A 78 -18.24 -9.32 1.96
C TRP A 78 -16.76 -9.21 1.54
N LEU A 79 -16.36 -8.06 0.98
CA LEU A 79 -14.95 -7.82 0.63
C LEU A 79 -14.04 -7.90 1.86
N LEU A 80 -14.44 -7.28 2.98
CA LEU A 80 -13.68 -7.34 4.24
C LEU A 80 -13.52 -8.77 4.74
N ASP A 81 -14.57 -9.62 4.66
CA ASP A 81 -14.49 -11.04 5.00
C ASP A 81 -13.45 -11.79 4.14
N GLU A 82 -13.43 -11.49 2.84
CA GLU A 82 -12.49 -12.13 1.92
C GLU A 82 -11.04 -11.65 2.10
N LEU A 83 -10.84 -10.37 2.45
CA LEU A 83 -9.53 -9.81 2.77
C LEU A 83 -8.98 -10.37 4.10
N GLU A 84 -9.83 -10.51 5.12
CA GLU A 84 -9.46 -11.09 6.41
C GLU A 84 -8.98 -12.54 6.25
N LYS A 85 -9.71 -13.39 5.52
CA LYS A 85 -9.34 -14.80 5.23
C LYS A 85 -7.94 -14.92 4.62
N ARG A 86 -7.50 -13.91 3.87
CA ARG A 86 -6.21 -13.87 3.16
C ARG A 86 -5.14 -13.09 3.91
N ASN A 87 -5.50 -12.46 5.04
CA ASN A 87 -4.64 -11.54 5.79
C ASN A 87 -4.05 -10.44 4.90
N VAL A 88 -4.88 -9.85 4.04
CA VAL A 88 -4.52 -8.77 3.11
C VAL A 88 -5.05 -7.44 3.62
N LYS A 89 -4.25 -6.38 3.48
CA LYS A 89 -4.65 -5.00 3.78
C LYS A 89 -4.70 -4.19 2.49
N VAL A 90 -5.70 -3.32 2.39
CA VAL A 90 -5.98 -2.49 1.22
C VAL A 90 -6.24 -1.04 1.65
N THR A 91 -6.47 -0.15 0.69
CA THR A 91 -6.85 1.24 0.97
C THR A 91 -8.25 1.52 0.45
N PHE A 92 -9.11 2.08 1.29
CA PHE A 92 -10.45 2.53 0.94
C PHE A 92 -10.51 4.06 0.90
N PHE A 93 -10.97 4.65 -0.20
CA PHE A 93 -11.24 6.08 -0.31
C PHE A 93 -12.75 6.31 -0.21
N LEU A 94 -13.19 6.65 0.99
CA LEU A 94 -14.60 6.71 1.35
C LEU A 94 -15.24 8.04 0.95
N ILE A 95 -16.49 8.00 0.50
CA ILE A 95 -17.36 9.17 0.37
C ILE A 95 -17.93 9.52 1.74
N GLY A 96 -17.81 10.79 2.16
CA GLY A 96 -18.26 11.23 3.49
C GLY A 96 -19.76 11.07 3.72
N SER A 97 -20.59 11.35 2.72
CA SER A 97 -22.05 11.16 2.83
C SER A 97 -22.44 9.68 2.98
N GLN A 98 -21.64 8.74 2.47
CA GLN A 98 -21.84 7.32 2.75
C GLN A 98 -21.41 6.96 4.18
N ALA A 99 -20.36 7.61 4.70
CA ALA A 99 -19.93 7.40 6.09
C ALA A 99 -20.97 7.87 7.13
N ASP A 100 -21.77 8.86 6.81
CA ASP A 100 -22.82 9.35 7.70
C ASP A 100 -24.04 8.41 7.78
N LEU A 101 -24.19 7.45 6.86
CA LEU A 101 -25.27 6.48 6.91
C LEU A 101 -25.10 5.53 8.10
N PRO A 102 -26.12 5.36 8.95
CA PRO A 102 -26.02 4.52 10.16
C PRO A 102 -25.58 3.08 9.87
N GLU A 103 -26.04 2.50 8.76
CA GLU A 103 -25.74 1.14 8.33
C GLU A 103 -24.27 0.93 7.95
N ASN A 104 -23.55 2.00 7.58
CA ASN A 104 -22.17 1.93 7.15
C ASN A 104 -21.15 2.10 8.29
N ARG A 105 -21.61 2.57 9.46
CA ARG A 105 -20.71 2.91 10.58
C ARG A 105 -19.90 1.71 11.09
N GLU A 106 -20.53 0.54 11.17
CA GLU A 106 -19.84 -0.68 11.64
C GLU A 106 -18.79 -1.17 10.63
N THR A 107 -19.13 -1.13 9.34
CA THR A 107 -18.20 -1.46 8.25
C THR A 107 -16.96 -0.56 8.29
N ILE A 108 -17.12 0.76 8.50
CA ILE A 108 -15.98 1.70 8.61
C ILE A 108 -15.15 1.41 9.86
N ARG A 109 -15.80 1.11 11.00
CA ARG A 109 -15.06 0.73 12.22
C ARG A 109 -14.23 -0.51 11.98
N ARG A 110 -14.81 -1.55 11.36
CA ARG A 110 -14.14 -2.78 11.00
C ARG A 110 -12.96 -2.54 10.06
N MET A 111 -13.10 -1.69 9.03
CA MET A 111 -11.96 -1.33 8.15
C MET A 111 -10.75 -0.84 8.95
N ALA A 112 -10.98 0.05 9.93
CA ALA A 112 -9.90 0.59 10.75
C ALA A 112 -9.31 -0.45 11.71
N GLU A 113 -10.16 -1.24 12.38
CA GLU A 113 -9.74 -2.29 13.33
C GLU A 113 -8.96 -3.41 12.64
N ASP A 114 -9.36 -3.78 11.42
CA ASP A 114 -8.66 -4.75 10.58
C ASP A 114 -7.34 -4.22 10.01
N GLY A 115 -7.04 -2.92 10.19
CA GLY A 115 -5.79 -2.29 9.75
C GLY A 115 -5.76 -1.92 8.27
N HIS A 116 -6.91 -1.73 7.63
CA HIS A 116 -6.97 -1.13 6.31
C HIS A 116 -6.70 0.38 6.40
N GLN A 117 -6.15 0.96 5.32
CA GLN A 117 -5.99 2.39 5.23
C GLN A 117 -7.31 3.03 4.79
N ILE A 118 -7.71 4.10 5.49
CA ILE A 118 -8.87 4.91 5.12
C ILE A 118 -8.39 6.24 4.56
N GLY A 119 -8.86 6.60 3.37
CA GLY A 119 -8.61 7.84 2.67
C GLY A 119 -9.90 8.59 2.33
N CYS A 120 -9.75 9.84 1.92
CA CYS A 120 -10.84 10.75 1.61
C CYS A 120 -11.18 10.74 0.12
N HIS A 121 -12.48 10.53 -0.20
CA HIS A 121 -13.01 10.68 -1.56
C HIS A 121 -14.02 11.84 -1.67
N THR A 122 -13.77 12.93 -0.90
CA THR A 122 -14.66 14.07 -0.65
C THR A 122 -15.94 13.69 0.11
N TYR A 123 -16.72 14.69 0.50
CA TYR A 123 -17.97 14.40 1.22
C TYR A 123 -19.12 14.08 0.25
N HIS A 124 -19.26 14.82 -0.86
CA HIS A 124 -20.37 14.65 -1.82
C HIS A 124 -19.95 14.04 -3.16
N HIS A 125 -18.74 13.48 -3.29
CA HIS A 125 -18.20 12.97 -4.57
C HIS A 125 -18.20 14.03 -5.68
N VAL A 126 -17.70 15.24 -5.38
CA VAL A 126 -17.69 16.37 -6.31
C VAL A 126 -16.34 16.55 -7.01
N GLN A 127 -16.38 17.01 -8.26
CA GLN A 127 -15.16 17.33 -9.00
C GLN A 127 -14.47 18.56 -8.41
N MET A 128 -13.39 18.35 -7.64
CA MET A 128 -12.68 19.36 -6.86
C MET A 128 -12.19 20.55 -7.70
N THR A 129 -11.85 20.34 -8.97
CA THR A 129 -11.35 21.39 -9.87
C THR A 129 -12.40 22.42 -10.29
N THR A 130 -13.68 22.15 -10.05
CA THR A 130 -14.80 23.07 -10.33
C THR A 130 -15.17 23.94 -9.14
N LEU A 131 -14.60 23.64 -7.97
CA LEU A 131 -14.91 24.31 -6.70
C LEU A 131 -13.93 25.42 -6.38
N SER A 132 -14.40 26.45 -5.66
CA SER A 132 -13.53 27.42 -5.00
C SER A 132 -12.72 26.76 -3.87
N GLU A 133 -11.62 27.37 -3.47
CA GLU A 133 -10.76 26.86 -2.41
C GLU A 133 -11.52 26.62 -1.09
N ASN A 134 -12.43 27.52 -0.72
CA ASN A 134 -13.24 27.35 0.48
C ASN A 134 -14.19 26.15 0.38
N GLN A 135 -14.80 25.94 -0.78
CA GLN A 135 -15.65 24.77 -1.00
C GLN A 135 -14.84 23.48 -0.96
N GLN A 136 -13.64 23.46 -1.56
CA GLN A 136 -12.74 22.29 -1.47
C GLN A 136 -12.41 21.95 -0.02
N LYS A 137 -12.07 22.95 0.80
CA LYS A 137 -11.78 22.74 2.23
C LYS A 137 -13.01 22.26 3.00
N GLN A 138 -14.22 22.72 2.66
CA GLN A 138 -15.46 22.27 3.29
C GLN A 138 -15.75 20.80 2.96
N GLU A 139 -15.58 20.35 1.72
CA GLU A 139 -15.70 18.94 1.33
C GLU A 139 -14.83 18.02 2.19
N ILE A 140 -13.56 18.42 2.37
CA ILE A 140 -12.61 17.63 3.16
C ILE A 140 -12.95 17.67 4.65
N LEU A 141 -13.32 18.85 5.18
CA LEU A 141 -13.67 19.00 6.59
C LEU A 141 -14.90 18.17 6.97
N GLN A 142 -15.95 18.25 6.14
CA GLN A 142 -17.18 17.46 6.36
C GLN A 142 -16.90 15.97 6.31
N TRP A 143 -16.12 15.52 5.32
CA TRP A 143 -15.66 14.14 5.23
C TRP A 143 -14.92 13.71 6.50
N TYR A 144 -13.94 14.52 6.94
CA TYR A 144 -13.16 14.21 8.13
C TYR A 144 -14.03 14.10 9.38
N GLN A 145 -14.99 15.02 9.55
CA GLN A 145 -15.92 14.99 10.69
C GLN A 145 -16.77 13.72 10.68
N ALA A 146 -17.30 13.31 9.51
CA ALA A 146 -18.08 12.10 9.38
C ALA A 146 -17.28 10.87 9.79
N VAL A 147 -16.09 10.68 9.19
CA VAL A 147 -15.26 9.48 9.42
C VAL A 147 -14.65 9.48 10.83
N SER A 148 -14.09 10.62 11.30
CA SER A 148 -13.49 10.71 12.64
C SER A 148 -14.51 10.53 13.77
N SER A 149 -15.79 10.81 13.54
CA SER A 149 -16.86 10.49 14.49
C SER A 149 -17.05 9.00 14.75
N ILE A 150 -16.48 8.15 13.87
CA ILE A 150 -16.59 6.69 13.92
C ILE A 150 -15.33 6.05 14.48
N ILE A 151 -14.14 6.49 13.99
CA ILE A 151 -12.85 5.85 14.25
C ILE A 151 -11.87 6.71 15.05
N GLY A 152 -12.26 7.93 15.46
CA GLY A 152 -11.37 8.89 16.14
C GLY A 152 -10.46 9.65 15.17
N ASP A 153 -9.46 10.35 15.72
CA ASP A 153 -8.51 11.12 14.93
C ASP A 153 -7.51 10.21 14.21
N PHE A 154 -7.24 10.50 12.95
CA PHE A 154 -6.30 9.73 12.12
C PHE A 154 -5.70 10.58 11.00
N SER A 155 -4.59 10.11 10.43
CA SER A 155 -3.99 10.71 9.24
C SER A 155 -4.59 10.11 7.97
N TYR A 156 -4.76 10.94 6.94
CA TYR A 156 -5.38 10.51 5.68
C TYR A 156 -4.71 11.16 4.46
N ALA A 157 -4.92 10.53 3.32
CA ALA A 157 -4.67 11.09 2.00
C ALA A 157 -6.01 11.32 1.28
N VAL A 158 -6.01 12.17 0.27
CA VAL A 158 -7.19 12.46 -0.55
C VAL A 158 -7.03 11.83 -1.93
N ARG A 159 -8.05 11.17 -2.41
CA ARG A 159 -8.22 10.87 -3.83
C ARG A 159 -9.37 11.72 -4.36
N PRO A 160 -9.09 12.73 -5.20
CA PRO A 160 -10.14 13.55 -5.78
C PRO A 160 -11.01 12.72 -6.73
N PRO A 161 -12.36 12.84 -6.68
CA PRO A 161 -13.25 12.18 -7.63
C PRO A 161 -12.84 12.40 -9.09
N TYR A 162 -13.05 11.37 -9.92
CA TYR A 162 -12.69 11.36 -11.35
C TYR A 162 -11.18 11.50 -11.62
N GLY A 163 -10.31 11.44 -10.60
CA GLY A 163 -8.88 11.73 -10.74
C GLY A 163 -8.58 13.18 -11.14
N CYS A 164 -9.57 14.06 -11.07
CA CYS A 164 -9.47 15.45 -11.49
C CYS A 164 -8.72 16.29 -10.45
N VAL A 165 -7.45 16.56 -10.71
CA VAL A 165 -6.57 17.36 -9.85
C VAL A 165 -5.73 18.34 -10.65
N ASN A 166 -5.46 19.50 -10.05
CA ASN A 166 -4.52 20.50 -10.55
C ASN A 166 -3.72 21.12 -9.40
N ASN A 167 -2.75 21.95 -9.72
CA ASN A 167 -1.89 22.58 -8.72
C ASN A 167 -2.66 23.45 -7.70
N ALA A 168 -3.81 24.02 -8.08
CA ALA A 168 -4.62 24.81 -7.14
C ALA A 168 -5.27 23.90 -6.10
N VAL A 169 -5.88 22.77 -6.53
CA VAL A 169 -6.44 21.73 -5.65
C VAL A 169 -5.35 21.19 -4.70
N CYS A 170 -4.19 20.81 -5.22
CA CYS A 170 -3.09 20.28 -4.39
C CYS A 170 -2.67 21.26 -3.28
N ARG A 171 -2.55 22.55 -3.60
CA ARG A 171 -2.21 23.57 -2.60
C ARG A 171 -3.33 23.80 -1.59
N SER A 172 -4.57 23.82 -2.05
CA SER A 172 -5.75 24.05 -1.20
C SER A 172 -5.93 22.94 -0.16
N LEU A 173 -5.75 21.67 -0.58
CA LEU A 173 -5.98 20.52 0.29
C LEU A 173 -4.91 20.37 1.36
N ASN A 174 -3.66 20.72 1.05
CA ASN A 174 -2.50 20.58 1.96
C ASN A 174 -2.38 19.20 2.62
N VAL A 175 -2.79 18.16 1.91
CA VAL A 175 -2.66 16.73 2.27
C VAL A 175 -2.11 15.97 1.07
N PRO A 176 -1.58 14.74 1.26
CA PRO A 176 -1.15 13.92 0.14
C PRO A 176 -2.33 13.60 -0.79
N VAL A 177 -2.08 13.57 -2.10
CA VAL A 177 -3.05 13.19 -3.11
C VAL A 177 -2.64 11.86 -3.73
N ILE A 178 -3.52 10.87 -3.67
CA ILE A 178 -3.29 9.54 -4.23
C ILE A 178 -4.18 9.36 -5.46
N LEU A 179 -3.57 9.04 -6.58
CA LEU A 179 -4.25 8.58 -7.77
C LEU A 179 -3.89 7.10 -8.01
N TRP A 180 -3.88 6.65 -9.26
CA TRP A 180 -3.61 5.26 -9.63
C TRP A 180 -2.71 5.18 -10.86
N SER A 181 -2.09 4.03 -11.05
CA SER A 181 -1.34 3.64 -12.25
C SER A 181 -2.09 2.64 -13.11
N VAL A 182 -3.03 1.87 -12.51
CA VAL A 182 -3.88 0.92 -13.22
C VAL A 182 -5.34 1.28 -12.95
N ASP A 183 -6.08 1.60 -14.03
CA ASP A 183 -7.51 1.87 -14.01
C ASP A 183 -8.25 0.65 -14.55
N THR A 184 -9.02 -0.01 -13.71
CA THR A 184 -9.72 -1.24 -14.11
C THR A 184 -10.97 -0.97 -14.95
N GLU A 185 -11.49 0.26 -14.90
CA GLU A 185 -12.79 0.63 -15.48
C GLU A 185 -13.93 -0.33 -15.08
N ASP A 186 -13.87 -0.85 -13.83
CA ASP A 186 -14.83 -1.81 -13.27
C ASP A 186 -16.27 -1.28 -13.21
N TRP A 187 -16.40 0.04 -13.14
CA TRP A 187 -17.67 0.78 -13.17
C TRP A 187 -18.40 0.74 -14.52
N THR A 188 -17.78 0.22 -15.59
CA THR A 188 -18.37 0.17 -16.94
C THR A 188 -19.25 -1.06 -17.18
N GLY A 189 -19.49 -1.89 -16.16
CA GLY A 189 -20.32 -3.10 -16.26
C GLY A 189 -19.55 -4.33 -16.72
N LYS A 190 -18.23 -4.36 -16.50
CA LYS A 190 -17.40 -5.55 -16.71
C LYS A 190 -17.79 -6.66 -15.73
N SER A 191 -17.68 -7.90 -16.18
CA SER A 191 -17.81 -9.05 -15.29
C SER A 191 -16.63 -9.19 -14.33
N ALA A 192 -16.81 -9.91 -13.24
CA ALA A 192 -15.74 -10.19 -12.28
C ALA A 192 -14.51 -10.85 -12.95
N GLY A 193 -14.74 -11.76 -13.91
CA GLY A 193 -13.66 -12.40 -14.68
C GLY A 193 -12.87 -11.40 -15.52
N GLU A 194 -13.53 -10.49 -16.25
CA GLU A 194 -12.86 -9.47 -17.06
C GLU A 194 -12.05 -8.49 -16.19
N ILE A 195 -12.57 -8.11 -15.02
CA ILE A 195 -11.86 -7.26 -14.06
C ILE A 195 -10.63 -8.00 -13.53
N ALA A 196 -10.78 -9.26 -13.13
CA ALA A 196 -9.67 -10.07 -12.63
C ALA A 196 -8.57 -10.23 -13.68
N ASP A 197 -8.94 -10.63 -14.90
CA ASP A 197 -7.99 -10.83 -16.01
C ASP A 197 -7.22 -9.54 -16.32
N TYR A 198 -7.91 -8.40 -16.30
CA TYR A 198 -7.27 -7.10 -16.53
C TYR A 198 -6.27 -6.77 -15.43
N VAL A 199 -6.66 -6.87 -14.15
CA VAL A 199 -5.76 -6.63 -13.02
C VAL A 199 -4.54 -7.57 -13.09
N ILE A 200 -4.74 -8.86 -13.38
CA ILE A 200 -3.69 -9.85 -13.47
C ILE A 200 -2.69 -9.55 -14.60
N SER A 201 -3.18 -9.03 -15.73
CA SER A 201 -2.34 -8.71 -16.90
C SER A 201 -1.55 -7.42 -16.74
N GLU A 202 -2.11 -6.42 -16.07
CA GLU A 202 -1.51 -5.08 -15.98
C GLU A 202 -0.67 -4.86 -14.73
N ALA A 203 -0.94 -5.61 -13.63
CA ALA A 203 -0.29 -5.39 -12.35
C ALA A 203 1.24 -5.56 -12.41
N LYS A 204 1.94 -4.55 -11.94
CA LYS A 204 3.40 -4.51 -11.81
C LYS A 204 3.80 -4.09 -10.40
N ASP A 205 5.02 -4.39 -10.04
CA ASP A 205 5.58 -3.98 -8.75
C ASP A 205 5.52 -2.45 -8.57
N GLY A 206 4.94 -2.01 -7.47
CA GLY A 206 4.75 -0.60 -7.13
C GLY A 206 3.45 0.03 -7.61
N ASP A 207 2.57 -0.72 -8.27
CA ASP A 207 1.30 -0.19 -8.78
C ASP A 207 0.29 0.10 -7.66
N ILE A 208 -0.50 1.15 -7.91
CA ILE A 208 -1.73 1.49 -7.19
C ILE A 208 -2.89 1.22 -8.15
N ILE A 209 -3.76 0.28 -7.81
CA ILE A 209 -4.84 -0.21 -8.66
C ILE A 209 -6.17 0.37 -8.18
N LEU A 210 -6.92 0.99 -9.10
CA LEU A 210 -8.25 1.54 -8.85
C LEU A 210 -9.32 0.48 -9.07
N LEU A 211 -10.20 0.35 -8.08
CA LEU A 211 -11.43 -0.44 -8.07
C LEU A 211 -12.50 0.33 -7.29
N HIS A 212 -13.74 -0.18 -7.26
CA HIS A 212 -14.84 0.39 -6.48
C HIS A 212 -15.53 -0.71 -5.65
N ASP A 213 -15.71 -0.50 -4.35
CA ASP A 213 -16.33 -1.49 -3.45
C ASP A 213 -17.86 -1.34 -3.34
N ILE A 214 -18.46 -0.68 -4.33
CA ILE A 214 -19.91 -0.52 -4.45
C ILE A 214 -20.54 -1.46 -5.50
N PHE A 215 -19.72 -2.20 -6.26
CA PHE A 215 -20.16 -3.15 -7.28
C PHE A 215 -19.74 -4.58 -6.89
N GLU A 216 -20.67 -5.53 -6.95
CA GLU A 216 -20.41 -6.94 -6.62
C GLU A 216 -19.35 -7.56 -7.55
N GLU A 217 -19.44 -7.28 -8.85
CA GLU A 217 -18.49 -7.77 -9.85
C GLU A 217 -17.08 -7.23 -9.60
N SER A 218 -16.97 -5.99 -9.12
CA SER A 218 -15.70 -5.34 -8.81
C SER A 218 -14.98 -6.04 -7.67
N VAL A 219 -15.68 -6.24 -6.53
CA VAL A 219 -15.08 -6.89 -5.35
C VAL A 219 -14.79 -8.37 -5.61
N GLN A 220 -15.63 -9.07 -6.37
CA GLN A 220 -15.37 -10.46 -6.77
C GLN A 220 -14.17 -10.56 -7.70
N GLY A 221 -14.07 -9.69 -8.71
CA GLY A 221 -12.94 -9.61 -9.62
C GLY A 221 -11.63 -9.27 -8.90
N ALA A 222 -11.67 -8.36 -7.94
CA ALA A 222 -10.53 -8.03 -7.08
C ALA A 222 -10.03 -9.25 -6.29
N VAL A 223 -10.94 -10.01 -5.68
CA VAL A 223 -10.59 -11.23 -4.91
C VAL A 223 -10.01 -12.31 -5.83
N MET A 224 -10.55 -12.51 -7.03
CA MET A 224 -10.01 -13.46 -8.01
C MET A 224 -8.58 -13.05 -8.43
N ALA A 225 -8.36 -11.77 -8.73
CA ALA A 225 -7.05 -11.25 -9.09
C ALA A 225 -6.04 -11.38 -7.94
N LEU A 226 -6.49 -11.09 -6.71
CA LEU A 226 -5.69 -11.22 -5.50
C LEU A 226 -5.18 -12.66 -5.32
N ASP A 227 -6.05 -13.66 -5.47
CA ASP A 227 -5.68 -15.07 -5.33
C ASP A 227 -4.64 -15.50 -6.38
N ASP A 228 -4.75 -15.02 -7.62
CA ASP A 228 -3.78 -15.34 -8.68
C ASP A 228 -2.44 -14.66 -8.45
N LEU A 229 -2.45 -13.36 -8.17
CA LEU A 229 -1.23 -12.58 -7.95
C LEU A 229 -0.48 -13.02 -6.69
N MET A 230 -1.18 -13.41 -5.61
CA MET A 230 -0.54 -14.02 -4.43
C MET A 230 0.18 -15.32 -4.79
N ARG A 231 -0.40 -16.17 -5.63
CA ARG A 231 0.26 -17.39 -6.13
C ARG A 231 1.50 -17.07 -6.97
N ARG A 232 1.53 -15.93 -7.66
CA ARG A 232 2.69 -15.41 -8.40
C ARG A 232 3.73 -14.73 -7.51
N GLY A 233 3.48 -14.65 -6.19
CA GLY A 233 4.41 -14.11 -5.21
C GLY A 233 4.25 -12.62 -4.92
N TYR A 234 3.21 -11.96 -5.41
CA TYR A 234 2.90 -10.57 -5.05
C TYR A 234 2.47 -10.47 -3.58
N THR A 235 2.82 -9.34 -2.97
CA THR A 235 2.33 -8.93 -1.65
C THR A 235 1.39 -7.73 -1.81
N PHE A 236 0.25 -7.79 -1.13
CA PHE A 236 -0.71 -6.69 -1.10
C PHE A 236 -0.56 -5.89 0.18
N VAL A 237 -0.51 -4.58 0.04
CA VAL A 237 -0.28 -3.65 1.15
C VAL A 237 -1.14 -2.40 0.99
N THR A 238 -1.24 -1.57 2.04
CA THR A 238 -1.85 -0.25 1.91
C THR A 238 -0.98 0.68 1.06
N VAL A 239 -1.57 1.78 0.55
CA VAL A 239 -0.79 2.79 -0.19
C VAL A 239 0.32 3.37 0.68
N ASN A 240 0.05 3.62 1.97
CA ASN A 240 1.07 4.13 2.89
C ASN A 240 2.23 3.15 3.05
N ASP A 241 1.95 1.87 3.24
CA ASP A 241 2.99 0.84 3.38
C ASP A 241 3.78 0.66 2.09
N LEU A 242 3.10 0.72 0.92
CA LEU A 242 3.75 0.64 -0.39
C LEU A 242 4.74 1.79 -0.59
N LEU A 243 4.35 3.03 -0.27
CA LEU A 243 5.22 4.20 -0.38
C LEU A 243 6.36 4.14 0.64
N ALA A 244 6.10 3.70 1.88
CA ALA A 244 7.09 3.56 2.92
C ALA A 244 8.15 2.50 2.59
N ASP A 245 7.76 1.35 2.05
CA ASP A 245 8.69 0.28 1.63
C ASP A 245 9.66 0.76 0.52
N ARG A 246 9.26 1.74 -0.27
CA ARG A 246 10.07 2.35 -1.34
C ARG A 246 10.84 3.59 -0.89
N ASP A 247 10.92 3.87 0.40
CA ASP A 247 11.56 5.09 0.96
C ASP A 247 10.99 6.39 0.35
N ILE A 248 9.72 6.38 -0.11
CA ILE A 248 9.05 7.53 -0.66
C ILE A 248 8.41 8.33 0.47
N ALA A 249 9.00 9.48 0.82
CA ALA A 249 8.44 10.37 1.81
C ALA A 249 7.11 10.98 1.31
N ILE A 250 6.04 10.72 2.06
CA ILE A 250 4.71 11.26 1.77
C ILE A 250 4.69 12.75 2.16
N GLN A 251 4.33 13.62 1.22
CA GLN A 251 4.32 15.07 1.39
C GLN A 251 2.94 15.65 1.06
N SER A 252 2.52 16.63 1.85
CA SER A 252 1.30 17.41 1.58
C SER A 252 1.34 18.08 0.22
N GLY A 253 0.22 18.06 -0.49
CA GLY A 253 0.08 18.69 -1.82
C GLY A 253 0.79 17.95 -2.96
N LYS A 254 1.46 16.84 -2.70
CA LYS A 254 2.10 16.01 -3.72
C LYS A 254 1.17 14.90 -4.20
N VAL A 255 1.22 14.64 -5.52
CA VAL A 255 0.42 13.59 -6.17
C VAL A 255 1.27 12.32 -6.34
N TYR A 256 0.71 11.18 -5.94
CA TYR A 256 1.31 9.84 -6.08
C TYR A 256 0.39 8.99 -6.94
N ARG A 257 0.96 8.29 -7.94
CA ARG A 257 0.22 7.40 -8.85
C ARG A 257 0.70 5.96 -8.74
N GLN A 258 1.92 5.78 -8.31
CA GLN A 258 2.60 4.49 -8.13
C GLN A 258 3.81 4.67 -7.23
N ALA A 259 4.35 3.57 -6.75
CA ALA A 259 5.60 3.52 -5.99
C ALA A 259 6.65 2.69 -6.75
N ALA A 260 6.93 3.08 -8.00
CA ALA A 260 7.96 2.42 -8.79
C ALA A 260 9.32 2.55 -8.10
N GLN A 261 10.14 1.49 -8.13
CA GLN A 261 11.52 1.58 -7.66
C GLN A 261 12.22 2.70 -8.40
N GLY A 262 12.69 3.69 -7.68
CA GLY A 262 13.50 4.76 -8.26
C GLY A 262 14.72 4.14 -8.92
N GLY A 263 14.81 4.24 -10.23
CA GLY A 263 16.08 3.99 -10.94
C GLY A 263 17.13 4.94 -10.33
N LYS A 264 18.10 4.38 -9.62
CA LYS A 264 19.31 5.08 -9.19
C LYS A 264 20.19 5.36 -10.40
#